data_62e935fe8a23fa351fbf835617c0c920
#
_entry.id   62e935fe8a23fa351fbf835617c0c920
#
_cell.length_a   1.000
_cell.length_b   1.000
_cell.length_c   1.000
_cell.angle_alpha   90.00
_cell.angle_beta   90.00
_cell.angle_gamma   90.00
#
_symmetry.space_group_name_H-M   'P 1'
#
loop_
_entity.id
_entity.type
_entity.pdbx_description
1 polymer ?
#
loop_
_entity_poly.entity_id
_entity_poly.type
_entity_poly.pdbx_seq_one_letter_code
_entity_poly.pdbx_strand_id
1 'polypeptide(L)'
;MKRREFIKKTATATGAVALSGFSSAFLTSCSKSNSFEISLAEWSLHRALQSGKIDHLDFYSVAKNELNISAVEYVNSFFFDKAKDQKYLNQMKQRADDLGVKSLLIMCDNEGNLGDPDSKKRIESVENHYKWAEAAKFLGCHSIRVNARSFGSYEDQIELAADGLRRLTEFGNTLGLNTIVENHGGLSSNGKWLSAVMERVDHPRVGTLPDFGNFRIEGDEWYDRYQGMKELMPYAKAVSAKSHEFDSSGNETKSDYYQMMDIVLDAGYKGFVGIEYEGNTHSEMDGIKLTRDLLIKIRNSKS
;
A
#
# COMPACT_ATOMS: atom_id res chain seq x y z
N MET A 1 -28.53 25.42 -40.43
CA MET A 1 -27.68 26.47 -40.99
C MET A 1 -26.32 26.41 -40.37
N LYS A 2 -25.27 26.34 -41.19
CA LYS A 2 -23.92 25.87 -40.89
C LYS A 2 -23.08 26.94 -40.15
N ARG A 3 -22.48 26.55 -39.03
CA ARG A 3 -21.44 27.31 -38.33
C ARG A 3 -20.07 27.22 -39.05
N ARG A 4 -19.94 27.90 -40.17
CA ARG A 4 -18.66 28.01 -40.88
C ARG A 4 -18.72 29.24 -41.77
N GLU A 5 -18.45 30.44 -41.21
CA GLU A 5 -18.10 31.65 -41.95
C GLU A 5 -17.95 32.82 -41.00
N PHE A 6 -16.87 32.85 -40.23
CA PHE A 6 -16.48 34.09 -39.54
C PHE A 6 -15.01 34.08 -39.13
N ILE A 7 -14.13 33.73 -40.05
CA ILE A 7 -12.69 34.08 -39.92
C ILE A 7 -12.16 34.27 -41.35
N LYS A 8 -12.36 35.43 -41.95
CA LYS A 8 -11.54 36.00 -43.00
C LYS A 8 -11.85 37.48 -43.10
N LYS A 9 -10.89 38.27 -42.71
CA LYS A 9 -10.56 39.66 -43.06
C LYS A 9 -10.17 40.45 -41.79
N THR A 10 -8.91 40.53 -41.55
CA THR A 10 -8.18 41.79 -41.47
C THR A 10 -6.68 41.48 -41.44
N ALA A 11 -6.05 41.63 -42.59
CA ALA A 11 -4.63 41.79 -42.73
C ALA A 11 -4.44 43.23 -43.28
N THR A 12 -3.53 43.96 -42.71
CA THR A 12 -2.60 44.99 -43.23
C THR A 12 -2.38 46.05 -42.15
N ALA A 13 -1.22 46.28 -41.71
CA ALA A 13 -0.05 46.90 -42.19
C ALA A 13 0.84 47.45 -41.05
N THR A 14 2.11 47.23 -41.18
CA THR A 14 3.27 48.10 -40.94
C THR A 14 3.72 48.43 -39.51
N GLY A 15 5.00 48.02 -39.21
CA GLY A 15 5.81 48.59 -38.15
C GLY A 15 6.98 47.68 -37.72
N ALA A 16 8.09 47.73 -38.52
CA ALA A 16 9.34 47.10 -38.09
C ALA A 16 9.97 47.87 -36.95
N VAL A 17 10.18 47.20 -35.81
CA VAL A 17 11.21 47.59 -34.80
C VAL A 17 11.90 46.29 -34.36
N ALA A 18 13.14 46.18 -34.78
CA ALA A 18 14.04 45.13 -34.31
C ALA A 18 14.42 45.41 -32.83
N LEU A 19 14.02 44.53 -31.94
CA LEU A 19 14.58 44.40 -30.61
C LEU A 19 14.97 42.93 -30.42
N SER A 20 16.28 42.69 -30.51
CA SER A 20 16.96 41.47 -30.14
C SER A 20 16.75 41.19 -28.66
N GLY A 21 15.68 40.46 -28.32
CA GLY A 21 15.44 39.93 -27.00
C GLY A 21 15.83 38.44 -26.97
N PHE A 22 16.89 38.11 -26.26
CA PHE A 22 17.25 36.76 -25.91
C PHE A 22 16.06 36.08 -25.21
N SER A 23 15.26 35.35 -25.93
CA SER A 23 14.30 34.41 -25.34
C SER A 23 15.07 33.20 -24.83
N SER A 24 15.53 33.25 -23.57
CA SER A 24 15.89 32.05 -22.84
C SER A 24 14.63 31.22 -22.70
N ALA A 25 14.44 30.29 -23.63
CA ALA A 25 13.48 29.21 -23.43
C ALA A 25 13.96 28.39 -22.24
N PHE A 26 13.40 28.67 -21.06
CA PHE A 26 13.43 27.72 -19.96
C PHE A 26 12.68 26.47 -20.46
N LEU A 27 13.43 25.53 -21.01
CA LEU A 27 13.01 24.14 -21.10
C LEU A 27 12.88 23.67 -19.65
N THR A 28 11.71 23.88 -19.05
CA THR A 28 11.29 23.10 -17.89
C THR A 28 11.22 21.67 -18.36
N SER A 29 12.35 20.97 -18.25
CA SER A 29 12.35 19.51 -18.27
C SER A 29 11.45 19.08 -17.12
N CYS A 30 10.19 18.77 -17.43
CA CYS A 30 9.34 17.99 -16.56
C CYS A 30 9.97 16.60 -16.54
N SER A 31 11.03 16.42 -15.75
CA SER A 31 11.45 15.10 -15.34
C SER A 31 10.20 14.51 -14.64
N LYS A 32 9.59 13.51 -15.24
CA LYS A 32 8.62 12.68 -14.53
C LYS A 32 9.40 12.06 -13.38
N SER A 33 9.32 12.69 -12.21
CA SER A 33 9.90 12.13 -11.00
C SER A 33 9.27 10.75 -10.81
N ASN A 34 10.06 9.71 -10.98
CA ASN A 34 9.74 8.33 -10.60
C ASN A 34 9.83 8.21 -9.06
N SER A 35 9.24 9.13 -8.35
CA SER A 35 9.33 9.18 -6.90
C SER A 35 8.09 8.54 -6.28
N PHE A 36 8.34 7.70 -5.29
CA PHE A 36 7.35 7.18 -4.38
C PHE A 36 7.38 7.99 -3.07
N GLU A 37 6.31 7.91 -2.29
CA GLU A 37 6.27 8.42 -0.93
C GLU A 37 6.50 7.29 0.08
N ILE A 38 6.84 7.62 1.33
CA ILE A 38 7.11 6.63 2.38
C ILE A 38 6.00 6.72 3.42
N SER A 39 5.44 5.57 3.80
CA SER A 39 4.52 5.39 4.91
C SER A 39 5.11 4.50 5.99
N LEU A 40 4.45 4.45 7.15
CA LEU A 40 4.78 3.57 8.26
C LEU A 40 3.63 2.60 8.53
N ALA A 41 3.90 1.31 8.40
CA ALA A 41 3.01 0.27 8.88
C ALA A 41 3.11 0.16 10.40
N GLU A 42 1.96 0.18 11.07
CA GLU A 42 1.85 0.15 12.52
C GLU A 42 2.48 -1.12 13.12
N TRP A 43 2.48 -2.22 12.36
CA TRP A 43 3.13 -3.46 12.75
C TRP A 43 4.63 -3.29 13.04
N SER A 44 5.30 -2.32 12.44
CA SER A 44 6.70 -1.97 12.75
C SER A 44 6.95 -1.65 14.23
N LEU A 45 5.90 -1.26 14.97
CA LEU A 45 5.94 -0.93 16.40
C LEU A 45 5.17 -1.95 17.26
N HIS A 46 4.95 -3.17 16.72
CA HIS A 46 4.09 -4.18 17.38
C HIS A 46 4.52 -4.53 18.82
N ARG A 47 5.83 -4.62 19.09
CA ARG A 47 6.32 -4.91 20.44
C ARG A 47 6.05 -3.77 21.42
N ALA A 48 6.26 -2.55 20.98
CA ALA A 48 6.02 -1.36 21.80
C ALA A 48 4.53 -1.15 22.09
N LEU A 49 3.67 -1.37 21.09
CA LEU A 49 2.22 -1.28 21.19
C LEU A 49 1.65 -2.41 22.07
N GLN A 50 2.05 -3.66 21.82
CA GLN A 50 1.58 -4.81 22.59
C GLN A 50 2.02 -4.77 24.06
N SER A 51 3.18 -4.21 24.36
CA SER A 51 3.66 -4.03 25.73
C SER A 51 3.10 -2.81 26.42
N GLY A 52 2.30 -1.97 25.74
CA GLY A 52 1.78 -0.70 26.28
C GLY A 52 2.83 0.39 26.47
N LYS A 53 4.03 0.24 25.87
CA LYS A 53 5.08 1.27 25.90
C LYS A 53 4.67 2.49 25.04
N ILE A 54 3.90 2.26 23.99
CA ILE A 54 3.28 3.27 23.14
C ILE A 54 1.77 3.03 23.19
N ASP A 55 0.99 4.07 23.47
CA ASP A 55 -0.46 4.03 23.30
C ASP A 55 -0.79 4.08 21.80
N HIS A 56 -1.76 3.26 21.35
CA HIS A 56 -2.18 3.23 19.95
C HIS A 56 -2.53 4.63 19.41
N LEU A 57 -3.17 5.47 20.21
CA LEU A 57 -3.51 6.83 19.81
C LEU A 57 -2.29 7.76 19.68
N ASP A 58 -1.11 7.38 20.20
CA ASP A 58 0.12 8.16 20.05
C ASP A 58 0.94 7.73 18.82
N PHE A 59 0.52 6.72 18.08
CA PHE A 59 1.19 6.22 16.86
C PHE A 59 1.46 7.34 15.85
N TYR A 60 0.53 8.25 15.64
CA TYR A 60 0.68 9.40 14.72
C TYR A 60 1.83 10.35 15.14
N SER A 61 1.95 10.58 16.46
CA SER A 61 3.01 11.41 17.01
C SER A 61 4.38 10.78 16.82
N VAL A 62 4.49 9.46 17.06
CA VAL A 62 5.72 8.70 16.82
C VAL A 62 6.09 8.75 15.33
N ALA A 63 5.16 8.47 14.45
CA ALA A 63 5.40 8.52 13.00
C ALA A 63 5.87 9.91 12.56
N LYS A 64 5.16 10.97 12.98
CA LYS A 64 5.44 12.34 12.54
C LYS A 64 6.67 12.93 13.19
N ASN A 65 6.71 12.94 14.54
CA ASN A 65 7.66 13.75 15.29
C ASN A 65 8.99 13.02 15.51
N GLU A 66 8.98 11.68 15.63
CA GLU A 66 10.20 10.91 15.89
C GLU A 66 10.80 10.30 14.63
N LEU A 67 9.94 9.96 13.65
CA LEU A 67 10.36 9.28 12.42
C LEU A 67 10.28 10.18 11.19
N ASN A 68 9.68 11.37 11.27
CA ASN A 68 9.45 12.27 10.14
C ASN A 68 8.72 11.60 8.96
N ILE A 69 7.70 10.78 9.27
CA ILE A 69 6.83 10.10 8.31
C ILE A 69 5.42 10.67 8.45
N SER A 70 4.81 11.08 7.34
CA SER A 70 3.51 11.77 7.33
C SER A 70 2.40 10.93 6.70
N ALA A 71 2.55 9.61 6.66
CA ALA A 71 1.52 8.67 6.20
C ALA A 71 1.63 7.36 6.98
N VAL A 72 0.50 6.78 7.34
CA VAL A 72 0.44 5.60 8.21
C VAL A 72 -0.53 4.54 7.68
N GLU A 73 -0.25 3.30 8.05
CA GLU A 73 -1.03 2.11 7.72
C GLU A 73 -1.34 1.38 9.02
N TYR A 74 -2.62 1.24 9.34
CA TYR A 74 -3.08 0.67 10.61
C TYR A 74 -3.11 -0.86 10.57
N VAL A 75 -3.06 -1.47 11.76
CA VAL A 75 -3.36 -2.89 11.95
C VAL A 75 -4.52 -3.02 12.93
N ASN A 76 -5.58 -3.69 12.53
CA ASN A 76 -6.81 -3.82 13.31
C ASN A 76 -6.61 -4.43 14.70
N SER A 77 -5.58 -5.26 14.89
CA SER A 77 -5.30 -5.92 16.17
C SER A 77 -5.01 -4.94 17.31
N PHE A 78 -4.55 -3.72 17.03
CA PHE A 78 -4.25 -2.72 18.06
C PHE A 78 -5.48 -1.94 18.52
N PHE A 79 -6.62 -2.04 17.78
CA PHE A 79 -7.89 -1.42 18.16
C PHE A 79 -9.10 -2.30 17.79
N PHE A 80 -8.95 -3.61 17.98
CA PHE A 80 -9.87 -4.63 17.49
C PHE A 80 -11.30 -4.47 17.97
N ASP A 81 -11.51 -4.05 19.21
CA ASP A 81 -12.82 -3.80 19.81
C ASP A 81 -13.38 -2.39 19.51
N LYS A 82 -12.65 -1.58 18.72
CA LYS A 82 -12.98 -0.18 18.43
C LYS A 82 -13.47 0.06 17.01
N ALA A 83 -13.60 -0.96 16.17
CA ALA A 83 -14.02 -0.80 14.78
C ALA A 83 -15.33 0.00 14.60
N LYS A 84 -16.24 -0.07 15.57
CA LYS A 84 -17.53 0.66 15.61
C LYS A 84 -17.61 1.72 16.71
N ASP A 85 -16.54 1.94 17.47
CA ASP A 85 -16.48 2.98 18.50
C ASP A 85 -16.20 4.33 17.84
N GLN A 86 -17.28 5.05 17.51
CA GLN A 86 -17.20 6.34 16.83
C GLN A 86 -16.38 7.37 17.61
N LYS A 87 -16.40 7.32 18.96
CA LYS A 87 -15.62 8.24 19.79
C LYS A 87 -14.12 7.96 19.62
N TYR A 88 -13.74 6.69 19.60
CA TYR A 88 -12.36 6.29 19.41
C TYR A 88 -11.86 6.62 17.98
N LEU A 89 -12.63 6.28 16.97
CA LEU A 89 -12.31 6.61 15.57
C LEU A 89 -12.20 8.12 15.34
N ASN A 90 -13.05 8.93 16.01
CA ASN A 90 -12.90 10.38 15.99
C ASN A 90 -11.58 10.86 16.58
N GLN A 91 -11.11 10.25 17.69
CA GLN A 91 -9.80 10.59 18.26
C GLN A 91 -8.66 10.22 17.32
N MET A 92 -8.71 9.02 16.68
CA MET A 92 -7.74 8.62 15.67
C MET A 92 -7.67 9.66 14.54
N LYS A 93 -8.83 9.99 13.96
CA LYS A 93 -8.91 10.95 12.86
C LYS A 93 -8.41 12.34 13.25
N GLN A 94 -8.82 12.85 14.41
CA GLN A 94 -8.42 14.17 14.90
C GLN A 94 -6.89 14.24 15.08
N ARG A 95 -6.27 13.24 15.70
CA ARG A 95 -4.83 13.21 15.91
C ARG A 95 -4.05 13.14 14.59
N ALA A 96 -4.54 12.37 13.61
CA ALA A 96 -3.95 12.32 12.28
C ALA A 96 -4.05 13.70 11.59
N ASP A 97 -5.23 14.32 11.61
CA ASP A 97 -5.50 15.60 10.97
C ASP A 97 -4.66 16.73 11.62
N ASP A 98 -4.57 16.80 12.97
CA ASP A 98 -3.81 17.80 13.71
C ASP A 98 -2.30 17.75 13.42
N LEU A 99 -1.77 16.57 13.12
CA LEU A 99 -0.36 16.36 12.77
C LEU A 99 -0.09 16.37 11.27
N GLY A 100 -1.13 16.50 10.43
CA GLY A 100 -1.01 16.40 8.98
C GLY A 100 -0.52 15.02 8.52
N VAL A 101 -0.95 13.94 9.20
CA VAL A 101 -0.62 12.54 8.87
C VAL A 101 -1.74 11.94 8.06
N LYS A 102 -1.42 11.36 6.90
CA LYS A 102 -2.39 10.67 6.04
C LYS A 102 -2.64 9.24 6.54
N SER A 103 -3.90 8.85 6.64
CA SER A 103 -4.32 7.48 6.87
C SER A 103 -4.48 6.77 5.51
N LEU A 104 -3.77 5.66 5.29
CA LEU A 104 -3.73 5.02 3.97
C LEU A 104 -4.60 3.76 3.88
N LEU A 105 -4.48 2.88 4.85
CA LEU A 105 -5.20 1.61 4.87
C LEU A 105 -5.33 1.05 6.30
N ILE A 106 -6.22 0.06 6.48
CA ILE A 106 -6.26 -0.80 7.66
C ILE A 106 -5.93 -2.22 7.23
N MET A 107 -4.92 -2.83 7.82
CA MET A 107 -4.61 -4.25 7.71
C MET A 107 -5.57 -5.02 8.63
N CYS A 108 -6.35 -5.95 8.06
CA CYS A 108 -7.38 -6.69 8.76
C CYS A 108 -6.94 -8.13 8.95
N ASP A 109 -6.70 -8.51 10.20
CA ASP A 109 -6.38 -9.86 10.61
C ASP A 109 -7.47 -10.42 11.53
N ASN A 110 -7.52 -11.76 11.68
CA ASN A 110 -8.41 -12.48 12.59
C ASN A 110 -9.92 -12.32 12.33
N GLU A 111 -10.33 -11.98 11.12
CA GLU A 111 -11.74 -11.85 10.71
C GLU A 111 -12.28 -13.08 9.96
N GLY A 112 -11.55 -14.21 10.00
CA GLY A 112 -11.89 -15.45 9.30
C GLY A 112 -11.15 -15.58 7.97
N ASN A 113 -11.49 -16.63 7.21
CA ASN A 113 -10.83 -16.95 5.95
C ASN A 113 -11.73 -16.59 4.78
N LEU A 114 -11.33 -15.64 3.96
CA LEU A 114 -12.11 -15.19 2.79
C LEU A 114 -12.26 -16.30 1.73
N GLY A 115 -11.41 -17.31 1.74
CA GLY A 115 -11.51 -18.49 0.90
C GLY A 115 -11.94 -19.75 1.66
N ASP A 116 -12.72 -19.66 2.75
CA ASP A 116 -13.16 -20.84 3.49
C ASP A 116 -14.00 -21.77 2.58
N PRO A 117 -13.74 -23.10 2.56
CA PRO A 117 -14.52 -24.06 1.78
C PRO A 117 -16.00 -24.11 2.21
N ASP A 118 -16.28 -23.90 3.49
CA ASP A 118 -17.64 -23.74 3.99
C ASP A 118 -18.18 -22.36 3.58
N SER A 119 -19.22 -22.37 2.73
CA SER A 119 -19.81 -21.13 2.21
C SER A 119 -20.37 -20.21 3.30
N LYS A 120 -20.88 -20.77 4.40
CA LYS A 120 -21.39 -19.95 5.53
C LYS A 120 -20.26 -19.22 6.25
N LYS A 121 -19.15 -19.95 6.54
CA LYS A 121 -17.96 -19.36 7.16
C LYS A 121 -17.31 -18.32 6.25
N ARG A 122 -17.29 -18.58 4.95
CA ARG A 122 -16.77 -17.63 3.96
C ARG A 122 -17.59 -16.34 3.93
N ILE A 123 -18.92 -16.44 3.95
CA ILE A 123 -19.82 -15.28 4.01
C ILE A 123 -19.64 -14.53 5.34
N GLU A 124 -19.60 -15.24 6.46
CA GLU A 124 -19.36 -14.65 7.78
C GLU A 124 -18.01 -13.90 7.82
N SER A 125 -16.96 -14.49 7.24
CA SER A 125 -15.66 -13.81 7.12
C SER A 125 -15.79 -12.51 6.31
N VAL A 126 -16.51 -12.51 5.18
CA VAL A 126 -16.76 -11.29 4.40
C VAL A 126 -17.49 -10.23 5.24
N GLU A 127 -18.55 -10.60 5.95
CA GLU A 127 -19.33 -9.70 6.79
C GLU A 127 -18.54 -9.14 7.98
N ASN A 128 -17.64 -9.94 8.56
CA ASN A 128 -16.74 -9.51 9.63
C ASN A 128 -15.81 -8.37 9.20
N HIS A 129 -15.44 -8.30 7.91
CA HIS A 129 -14.62 -7.22 7.37
C HIS A 129 -15.39 -5.91 7.12
N TYR A 130 -16.72 -5.93 7.06
CA TYR A 130 -17.51 -4.72 6.75
C TYR A 130 -17.23 -3.58 7.73
N LYS A 131 -17.18 -3.88 9.03
CA LYS A 131 -16.87 -2.88 10.07
C LYS A 131 -15.52 -2.18 9.84
N TRP A 132 -14.53 -2.91 9.30
CA TRP A 132 -13.21 -2.36 9.01
C TRP A 132 -13.21 -1.51 7.73
N ALA A 133 -13.99 -1.90 6.72
CA ALA A 133 -14.19 -1.06 5.54
C ALA A 133 -14.89 0.26 5.92
N GLU A 134 -15.92 0.21 6.79
CA GLU A 134 -16.59 1.41 7.30
C GLU A 134 -15.62 2.29 8.12
N ALA A 135 -14.82 1.70 9.01
CA ALA A 135 -13.81 2.43 9.79
C ALA A 135 -12.72 3.04 8.88
N ALA A 136 -12.23 2.29 7.90
CA ALA A 136 -11.27 2.77 6.92
C ALA A 136 -11.80 3.96 6.12
N LYS A 137 -13.05 3.88 5.66
CA LYS A 137 -13.74 5.01 5.01
C LYS A 137 -13.80 6.24 5.90
N PHE A 138 -14.18 6.05 7.16
CA PHE A 138 -14.28 7.15 8.13
C PHE A 138 -12.94 7.82 8.39
N LEU A 139 -11.85 7.03 8.52
CA LEU A 139 -10.48 7.52 8.74
C LEU A 139 -9.84 8.15 7.49
N GLY A 140 -10.49 8.04 6.32
CA GLY A 140 -9.97 8.60 5.07
C GLY A 140 -8.97 7.69 4.35
N CYS A 141 -8.93 6.40 4.69
CA CYS A 141 -8.12 5.41 4.02
C CYS A 141 -8.61 5.17 2.57
N HIS A 142 -7.72 4.70 1.72
CA HIS A 142 -8.08 4.30 0.34
C HIS A 142 -8.34 2.80 0.19
N SER A 143 -7.93 1.99 1.17
CA SER A 143 -8.02 0.52 1.10
C SER A 143 -8.23 -0.11 2.47
N ILE A 144 -8.69 -1.35 2.46
CA ILE A 144 -8.41 -2.33 3.52
C ILE A 144 -7.50 -3.41 2.94
N ARG A 145 -6.51 -3.89 3.72
CA ARG A 145 -5.71 -5.06 3.38
C ARG A 145 -6.27 -6.28 4.09
N VAL A 146 -6.44 -7.36 3.36
CA VAL A 146 -7.00 -8.61 3.83
C VAL A 146 -6.12 -9.79 3.44
N ASN A 147 -6.36 -10.96 4.05
CA ASN A 147 -5.69 -12.21 3.72
C ASN A 147 -6.58 -13.07 2.81
N ALA A 148 -6.02 -13.65 1.74
CA ALA A 148 -6.71 -14.56 0.83
C ALA A 148 -6.58 -16.04 1.26
N ARG A 149 -6.65 -16.31 2.57
CA ARG A 149 -6.47 -17.67 3.08
C ARG A 149 -7.61 -18.58 2.65
N SER A 150 -7.24 -19.77 2.14
CA SER A 150 -8.15 -20.80 1.68
C SER A 150 -7.60 -22.20 1.96
N PHE A 151 -8.33 -23.25 1.58
CA PHE A 151 -7.97 -24.66 1.77
C PHE A 151 -8.45 -25.48 0.59
N GLY A 152 -7.80 -26.61 0.32
CA GLY A 152 -8.10 -27.50 -0.78
C GLY A 152 -6.98 -27.54 -1.83
N SER A 153 -7.31 -27.95 -3.05
CA SER A 153 -6.35 -27.93 -4.16
C SER A 153 -5.94 -26.50 -4.55
N TYR A 154 -4.88 -26.38 -5.33
CA TYR A 154 -4.41 -25.09 -5.83
C TYR A 154 -5.53 -24.31 -6.56
N GLU A 155 -6.26 -25.00 -7.42
CA GLU A 155 -7.36 -24.46 -8.22
C GLU A 155 -8.59 -24.15 -7.37
N ASP A 156 -8.98 -25.05 -6.44
CA ASP A 156 -10.09 -24.80 -5.52
C ASP A 156 -9.85 -23.54 -4.68
N GLN A 157 -8.63 -23.36 -4.19
CA GLN A 157 -8.29 -22.19 -3.39
C GLN A 157 -8.40 -20.88 -4.18
N ILE A 158 -8.08 -20.88 -5.49
CA ILE A 158 -8.29 -19.70 -6.36
C ILE A 158 -9.77 -19.33 -6.41
N GLU A 159 -10.64 -20.31 -6.70
CA GLU A 159 -12.08 -20.07 -6.83
C GLU A 159 -12.71 -19.58 -5.51
N LEU A 160 -12.34 -20.22 -4.39
CA LEU A 160 -12.87 -19.90 -3.08
C LEU A 160 -12.41 -18.51 -2.60
N ALA A 161 -11.12 -18.22 -2.75
CA ALA A 161 -10.57 -16.91 -2.39
C ALA A 161 -11.18 -15.79 -3.27
N ALA A 162 -11.33 -16.05 -4.56
CA ALA A 162 -11.93 -15.09 -5.48
C ALA A 162 -13.40 -14.80 -5.15
N ASP A 163 -14.20 -15.81 -4.73
CA ASP A 163 -15.59 -15.61 -4.33
C ASP A 163 -15.69 -14.66 -3.11
N GLY A 164 -14.92 -14.95 -2.05
CA GLY A 164 -14.94 -14.09 -0.86
C GLY A 164 -14.41 -12.69 -1.12
N LEU A 165 -13.30 -12.57 -1.86
CA LEU A 165 -12.73 -11.27 -2.22
C LEU A 165 -13.67 -10.45 -3.11
N ARG A 166 -14.36 -11.07 -4.08
CA ARG A 166 -15.34 -10.39 -4.92
C ARG A 166 -16.45 -9.76 -4.08
N ARG A 167 -17.06 -10.55 -3.19
CA ARG A 167 -18.14 -10.08 -2.30
C ARG A 167 -17.68 -8.91 -1.43
N LEU A 168 -16.49 -9.02 -0.83
CA LEU A 168 -15.94 -7.94 -0.02
C LEU A 168 -15.59 -6.71 -0.85
N THR A 169 -15.06 -6.91 -2.06
CA THR A 169 -14.72 -5.81 -2.98
C THR A 169 -15.98 -5.07 -3.47
N GLU A 170 -17.07 -5.79 -3.74
CA GLU A 170 -18.36 -5.19 -4.09
C GLU A 170 -18.89 -4.29 -2.95
N PHE A 171 -18.81 -4.76 -1.70
CA PHE A 171 -19.12 -3.92 -0.54
C PHE A 171 -18.18 -2.71 -0.43
N GLY A 172 -16.86 -2.92 -0.47
CA GLY A 172 -15.87 -1.84 -0.42
C GLY A 172 -16.08 -0.80 -1.53
N ASN A 173 -16.48 -1.24 -2.72
CA ASN A 173 -16.78 -0.35 -3.85
C ASN A 173 -17.93 0.64 -3.52
N THR A 174 -18.94 0.24 -2.74
CA THR A 174 -20.02 1.16 -2.30
C THR A 174 -19.49 2.28 -1.43
N LEU A 175 -18.38 2.06 -0.74
CA LEU A 175 -17.68 3.03 0.12
C LEU A 175 -16.58 3.79 -0.62
N GLY A 176 -16.28 3.42 -1.87
CA GLY A 176 -15.16 3.97 -2.64
C GLY A 176 -13.78 3.44 -2.23
N LEU A 177 -13.72 2.31 -1.52
CA LEU A 177 -12.51 1.66 -1.04
C LEU A 177 -12.02 0.54 -1.95
N ASN A 178 -10.72 0.27 -1.91
CA ASN A 178 -10.16 -0.92 -2.49
C ASN A 178 -10.05 -2.04 -1.43
N THR A 179 -10.18 -3.28 -1.89
CA THR A 179 -9.83 -4.49 -1.13
C THR A 179 -8.53 -5.01 -1.71
N ILE A 180 -7.47 -5.00 -0.91
CA ILE A 180 -6.14 -5.42 -1.37
C ILE A 180 -5.64 -6.62 -0.57
N VAL A 181 -4.91 -7.50 -1.24
CA VAL A 181 -4.38 -8.72 -0.64
C VAL A 181 -2.87 -8.62 -0.55
N GLU A 182 -2.34 -8.94 0.62
CA GLU A 182 -0.91 -9.12 0.84
C GLU A 182 -0.51 -10.57 0.56
N ASN A 183 0.68 -10.76 -0.02
CA ASN A 183 1.34 -12.07 0.00
C ASN A 183 1.76 -12.36 1.45
N HIS A 184 0.98 -13.18 2.18
CA HIS A 184 1.10 -13.35 3.63
C HIS A 184 0.94 -14.81 4.07
N GLY A 185 1.86 -15.67 3.61
CA GLY A 185 1.88 -17.10 3.92
C GLY A 185 0.90 -17.94 3.10
N GLY A 186 1.11 -19.25 3.08
CA GLY A 186 0.34 -20.16 2.24
C GLY A 186 0.47 -19.83 0.76
N LEU A 187 -0.52 -20.21 -0.04
CA LEU A 187 -0.51 -19.93 -1.47
C LEU A 187 -0.56 -18.43 -1.81
N SER A 188 -0.98 -17.55 -0.89
CA SER A 188 -0.89 -16.10 -1.14
C SER A 188 0.56 -15.62 -1.29
N SER A 189 1.55 -16.36 -0.75
CA SER A 189 2.98 -16.11 -0.96
C SER A 189 3.51 -16.59 -2.32
N ASN A 190 2.69 -17.27 -3.13
CA ASN A 190 3.01 -17.62 -4.51
C ASN A 190 2.44 -16.53 -5.43
N GLY A 191 3.31 -15.73 -6.04
CA GLY A 191 2.90 -14.59 -6.87
C GLY A 191 1.98 -14.99 -8.01
N LYS A 192 2.24 -16.13 -8.67
CA LYS A 192 1.40 -16.64 -9.75
C LYS A 192 0.00 -17.02 -9.27
N TRP A 193 -0.10 -17.65 -8.08
CA TRP A 193 -1.39 -18.00 -7.50
C TRP A 193 -2.20 -16.74 -7.16
N LEU A 194 -1.58 -15.78 -6.48
CA LEU A 194 -2.28 -14.55 -6.07
C LEU A 194 -2.68 -13.69 -7.27
N SER A 195 -1.85 -13.65 -8.32
CA SER A 195 -2.22 -12.99 -9.58
C SER A 195 -3.43 -13.66 -10.23
N ALA A 196 -3.49 -15.01 -10.26
CA ALA A 196 -4.66 -15.73 -10.78
C ALA A 196 -5.93 -15.46 -9.97
N VAL A 197 -5.82 -15.27 -8.64
CA VAL A 197 -6.94 -14.81 -7.80
C VAL A 197 -7.39 -13.41 -8.21
N MET A 198 -6.47 -12.47 -8.45
CA MET A 198 -6.82 -11.11 -8.91
C MET A 198 -7.55 -11.15 -10.27
N GLU A 199 -7.04 -11.93 -11.22
CA GLU A 199 -7.68 -12.13 -12.53
C GLU A 199 -9.07 -12.74 -12.38
N ARG A 200 -9.22 -13.69 -11.48
CA ARG A 200 -10.50 -14.37 -11.23
C ARG A 200 -11.52 -13.46 -10.57
N VAL A 201 -11.12 -12.55 -9.69
CA VAL A 201 -12.00 -11.51 -9.11
C VAL A 201 -12.43 -10.51 -10.18
N ASP A 202 -11.54 -10.09 -11.05
CA ASP A 202 -11.79 -9.14 -12.17
C ASP A 202 -12.64 -7.93 -11.74
N HIS A 203 -12.09 -7.15 -10.80
CA HIS A 203 -12.77 -5.94 -10.32
C HIS A 203 -11.77 -4.77 -10.16
N PRO A 204 -12.08 -3.55 -10.61
CA PRO A 204 -11.11 -2.43 -10.60
C PRO A 204 -10.65 -2.02 -9.19
N ARG A 205 -11.39 -2.39 -8.15
CA ARG A 205 -11.04 -2.08 -6.76
C ARG A 205 -10.42 -3.25 -6.00
N VAL A 206 -10.26 -4.44 -6.60
CA VAL A 206 -9.39 -5.46 -6.04
C VAL A 206 -7.96 -5.16 -6.43
N GLY A 207 -7.01 -5.58 -5.61
CA GLY A 207 -5.59 -5.45 -5.93
C GLY A 207 -4.71 -6.13 -4.91
N THR A 208 -3.42 -5.86 -5.00
CA THR A 208 -2.42 -6.43 -4.10
C THR A 208 -1.74 -5.35 -3.26
N LEU A 209 -1.16 -5.78 -2.16
CA LEU A 209 -0.14 -5.11 -1.38
C LEU A 209 1.10 -6.04 -1.41
N PRO A 210 1.96 -5.96 -2.45
CA PRO A 210 3.16 -6.77 -2.50
C PRO A 210 4.10 -6.43 -1.35
N ASP A 211 4.44 -7.47 -0.56
CA ASP A 211 5.39 -7.39 0.55
C ASP A 211 6.73 -8.00 0.16
N PHE A 212 7.84 -7.35 0.50
CA PHE A 212 9.20 -7.74 0.10
C PHE A 212 9.69 -9.03 0.76
N GLY A 213 9.12 -9.41 1.92
CA GLY A 213 9.59 -10.52 2.74
C GLY A 213 8.72 -11.77 2.72
N ASN A 214 7.41 -11.63 2.50
CA ASN A 214 6.41 -12.66 2.72
C ASN A 214 6.26 -13.65 1.55
N PHE A 215 7.34 -14.32 1.16
CA PHE A 215 7.35 -15.30 0.07
C PHE A 215 7.52 -16.76 0.53
N ARG A 216 7.35 -17.03 1.84
CA ARG A 216 7.32 -18.39 2.37
C ARG A 216 5.92 -18.99 2.23
N ILE A 217 5.79 -20.09 1.46
CA ILE A 217 4.52 -20.78 1.24
C ILE A 217 4.22 -21.67 2.46
N GLU A 218 5.07 -22.66 2.75
CA GLU A 218 4.91 -23.57 3.88
C GLU A 218 6.26 -24.21 4.23
N GLY A 219 6.51 -24.46 5.53
CA GLY A 219 7.77 -25.07 5.98
C GLY A 219 8.98 -24.36 5.42
N ASP A 220 9.79 -25.08 4.63
CA ASP A 220 10.97 -24.54 3.94
C ASP A 220 10.71 -24.22 2.46
N GLU A 221 9.46 -24.23 2.02
CA GLU A 221 9.09 -23.88 0.67
C GLU A 221 8.94 -22.38 0.50
N TRP A 222 9.77 -21.79 -0.37
CA TRP A 222 9.78 -20.37 -0.69
C TRP A 222 9.51 -20.13 -2.16
N TYR A 223 8.71 -19.15 -2.45
CA TYR A 223 8.57 -18.62 -3.81
C TYR A 223 9.70 -17.63 -4.11
N ASP A 224 10.12 -17.55 -5.36
CA ASP A 224 11.09 -16.52 -5.77
C ASP A 224 10.47 -15.13 -5.56
N ARG A 225 11.04 -14.36 -4.63
CA ARG A 225 10.49 -13.05 -4.22
C ARG A 225 10.50 -12.02 -5.33
N TYR A 226 11.54 -12.02 -6.16
CA TYR A 226 11.66 -11.04 -7.25
C TYR A 226 10.71 -11.37 -8.40
N GLN A 227 10.50 -12.65 -8.67
CA GLN A 227 9.48 -13.11 -9.60
C GLN A 227 8.08 -12.80 -9.06
N GLY A 228 7.82 -13.10 -7.80
CA GLY A 228 6.56 -12.80 -7.15
C GLY A 228 6.23 -11.32 -7.15
N MET A 229 7.19 -10.44 -6.85
CA MET A 229 7.00 -9.00 -6.97
C MET A 229 6.58 -8.60 -8.39
N LYS A 230 7.27 -9.10 -9.44
CA LYS A 230 6.92 -8.82 -10.84
C LYS A 230 5.49 -9.25 -11.19
N GLU A 231 5.05 -10.39 -10.66
CA GLU A 231 3.71 -10.92 -10.89
C GLU A 231 2.62 -10.13 -10.15
N LEU A 232 2.92 -9.60 -8.96
CA LEU A 232 1.96 -8.89 -8.11
C LEU A 232 1.85 -7.40 -8.45
N MET A 233 2.93 -6.76 -8.88
CA MET A 233 2.96 -5.31 -9.16
C MET A 233 1.92 -4.82 -10.16
N PRO A 234 1.48 -5.56 -11.21
CA PRO A 234 0.40 -5.11 -12.10
C PRO A 234 -0.94 -4.83 -11.37
N TYR A 235 -1.15 -5.44 -10.21
CA TYR A 235 -2.35 -5.28 -9.38
C TYR A 235 -2.13 -4.40 -8.15
N ALA A 236 -0.90 -3.90 -7.94
CA ALA A 236 -0.53 -3.21 -6.70
C ALA A 236 -1.28 -1.89 -6.50
N LYS A 237 -1.81 -1.70 -5.30
CA LYS A 237 -2.43 -0.44 -4.83
C LYS A 237 -1.74 0.12 -3.59
N ALA A 238 -0.87 -0.67 -2.97
CA ALA A 238 0.08 -0.31 -1.92
C ALA A 238 1.29 -1.25 -2.06
N VAL A 239 2.39 -0.98 -1.36
CA VAL A 239 3.61 -1.82 -1.34
C VAL A 239 4.15 -1.83 0.09
N SER A 240 4.50 -3.02 0.62
CA SER A 240 5.14 -3.18 1.93
C SER A 240 6.64 -3.46 1.77
N ALA A 241 7.45 -2.55 2.28
CA ALA A 241 8.90 -2.70 2.37
C ALA A 241 9.28 -3.39 3.70
N LYS A 242 8.95 -4.68 3.79
CA LYS A 242 9.33 -5.49 4.95
C LYS A 242 10.84 -5.61 5.08
N SER A 243 11.34 -5.39 6.29
CA SER A 243 12.77 -5.45 6.60
C SER A 243 13.03 -6.15 7.93
N HIS A 244 14.21 -6.74 8.06
CA HIS A 244 14.60 -7.50 9.25
C HIS A 244 16.00 -7.14 9.74
N GLU A 245 17.01 -7.26 8.87
CA GLU A 245 18.41 -7.18 9.26
C GLU A 245 19.19 -6.26 8.31
N PHE A 246 20.14 -5.52 8.86
CA PHE A 246 20.93 -4.57 8.11
C PHE A 246 22.43 -4.83 8.28
N ASP A 247 23.19 -4.64 7.20
CA ASP A 247 24.65 -4.63 7.24
C ASP A 247 25.19 -3.29 7.79
N SER A 248 26.51 -3.20 7.96
CA SER A 248 27.18 -2.00 8.45
C SER A 248 27.06 -0.79 7.52
N SER A 249 26.63 -0.98 6.27
CA SER A 249 26.38 0.06 5.27
C SER A 249 24.90 0.50 5.22
N GLY A 250 24.05 -0.12 6.06
CA GLY A 250 22.62 0.16 6.13
C GLY A 250 21.81 -0.47 4.99
N ASN A 251 22.32 -1.52 4.33
CA ASN A 251 21.54 -2.27 3.37
C ASN A 251 20.82 -3.43 4.08
N GLU A 252 19.57 -3.69 3.69
CA GLU A 252 18.81 -4.86 4.16
C GLU A 252 19.47 -6.14 3.60
N THR A 253 19.58 -7.19 4.44
CA THR A 253 20.37 -8.39 4.10
C THR A 253 19.53 -9.60 3.70
N LYS A 254 18.23 -9.62 3.98
CA LYS A 254 17.31 -10.71 3.58
C LYS A 254 16.79 -10.55 2.17
N SER A 255 16.71 -9.30 1.68
CA SER A 255 16.28 -8.98 0.33
C SER A 255 17.11 -7.83 -0.25
N ASP A 256 17.37 -7.87 -1.57
CA ASP A 256 18.00 -6.75 -2.27
C ASP A 256 16.96 -5.65 -2.51
N TYR A 257 16.98 -4.61 -1.69
CA TYR A 257 16.05 -3.48 -1.76
C TYR A 257 16.20 -2.67 -3.05
N TYR A 258 17.37 -2.59 -3.62
CA TYR A 258 17.57 -1.91 -4.91
C TYR A 258 16.84 -2.66 -6.01
N GLN A 259 17.01 -3.98 -6.08
CA GLN A 259 16.31 -4.83 -7.06
C GLN A 259 14.79 -4.82 -6.83
N MET A 260 14.33 -4.86 -5.56
CA MET A 260 12.89 -4.75 -5.23
C MET A 260 12.30 -3.45 -5.72
N MET A 261 12.96 -2.33 -5.42
CA MET A 261 12.48 -1.02 -5.82
C MET A 261 12.59 -0.77 -7.32
N ASP A 262 13.55 -1.39 -8.02
CA ASP A 262 13.56 -1.37 -9.49
C ASP A 262 12.29 -2.03 -10.04
N ILE A 263 11.90 -3.20 -9.54
CA ILE A 263 10.66 -3.87 -9.96
C ILE A 263 9.44 -3.01 -9.68
N VAL A 264 9.37 -2.37 -8.51
CA VAL A 264 8.27 -1.49 -8.12
C VAL A 264 8.16 -0.29 -9.07
N LEU A 265 9.28 0.38 -9.34
CA LEU A 265 9.31 1.59 -10.16
C LEU A 265 9.13 1.30 -11.65
N ASP A 266 9.70 0.20 -12.16
CA ASP A 266 9.53 -0.25 -13.54
C ASP A 266 8.09 -0.62 -13.88
N ALA A 267 7.32 -1.08 -12.87
CA ALA A 267 5.88 -1.27 -12.99
C ALA A 267 5.08 0.05 -13.04
N GLY A 268 5.74 1.21 -12.93
CA GLY A 268 5.12 2.53 -12.96
C GLY A 268 4.44 2.94 -11.65
N TYR A 269 4.71 2.25 -10.54
CA TYR A 269 4.13 2.57 -9.24
C TYR A 269 4.63 3.93 -8.70
N LYS A 270 3.70 4.75 -8.19
CA LYS A 270 3.97 6.10 -7.67
C LYS A 270 3.29 6.36 -6.32
N GLY A 271 2.80 5.32 -5.69
CA GLY A 271 2.12 5.40 -4.40
C GLY A 271 3.07 5.43 -3.21
N PHE A 272 2.55 5.04 -2.07
CA PHE A 272 3.32 4.89 -0.86
C PHE A 272 3.99 3.51 -0.77
N VAL A 273 5.22 3.50 -0.28
CA VAL A 273 5.95 2.30 0.11
C VAL A 273 5.99 2.28 1.63
N GLY A 274 5.28 1.36 2.23
CA GLY A 274 5.10 1.24 3.67
C GLY A 274 6.29 0.54 4.32
N ILE A 275 6.89 1.17 5.31
CA ILE A 275 7.93 0.53 6.13
C ILE A 275 7.26 -0.48 7.04
N GLU A 276 7.73 -1.72 7.02
CA GLU A 276 7.32 -2.77 7.95
C GLU A 276 8.55 -3.50 8.49
N TYR A 277 9.06 -3.03 9.63
CA TYR A 277 10.22 -3.62 10.28
C TYR A 277 9.81 -4.73 11.27
N GLU A 278 10.36 -5.92 11.08
CA GLU A 278 10.14 -7.10 11.93
C GLU A 278 11.43 -7.72 12.49
N GLY A 279 12.55 -7.03 12.34
CA GLY A 279 13.85 -7.52 12.82
C GLY A 279 13.98 -7.53 14.34
N ASN A 280 14.95 -8.31 14.83
CA ASN A 280 15.24 -8.46 16.25
C ASN A 280 16.64 -7.96 16.65
N THR A 281 17.47 -7.57 15.67
CA THR A 281 18.85 -7.10 15.90
C THR A 281 18.93 -5.64 16.30
N HIS A 282 17.91 -4.85 15.95
CA HIS A 282 17.77 -3.45 16.32
C HIS A 282 16.50 -3.21 17.12
N SER A 283 16.43 -2.06 17.83
CA SER A 283 15.14 -1.58 18.33
C SER A 283 14.17 -1.31 17.18
N GLU A 284 12.85 -1.35 17.43
CA GLU A 284 11.86 -1.02 16.40
C GLU A 284 12.12 0.36 15.80
N MET A 285 12.40 1.35 16.64
CA MET A 285 12.71 2.71 16.20
C MET A 285 13.95 2.80 15.31
N ASP A 286 15.01 2.07 15.64
CA ASP A 286 16.24 2.08 14.85
C ASP A 286 16.05 1.30 13.53
N GLY A 287 15.37 0.15 13.58
CA GLY A 287 15.06 -0.62 12.36
C GLY A 287 14.18 0.14 11.39
N ILE A 288 13.17 0.86 11.87
CA ILE A 288 12.32 1.74 11.06
C ILE A 288 13.18 2.85 10.41
N LYS A 289 14.07 3.49 11.19
CA LYS A 289 14.96 4.53 10.67
C LYS A 289 15.90 3.99 9.59
N LEU A 290 16.50 2.82 9.78
CA LEU A 290 17.36 2.16 8.80
C LEU A 290 16.58 1.86 7.51
N THR A 291 15.36 1.33 7.61
CA THR A 291 14.52 1.06 6.43
C THR A 291 14.17 2.35 5.71
N ARG A 292 13.75 3.39 6.43
CA ARG A 292 13.45 4.71 5.89
C ARG A 292 14.64 5.30 5.14
N ASP A 293 15.81 5.29 5.77
CA ASP A 293 17.02 5.91 5.22
C ASP A 293 17.49 5.15 3.96
N LEU A 294 17.34 3.82 3.93
CA LEU A 294 17.59 3.00 2.74
C LEU A 294 16.62 3.36 1.60
N LEU A 295 15.32 3.47 1.88
CA LEU A 295 14.33 3.88 0.88
C LEU A 295 14.60 5.30 0.35
N ILE A 296 15.00 6.25 1.21
CA ILE A 296 15.39 7.59 0.80
C ILE A 296 16.64 7.56 -0.09
N LYS A 297 17.64 6.77 0.27
CA LYS A 297 18.88 6.59 -0.53
C LYS A 297 18.55 6.07 -1.93
N ILE A 298 17.69 5.05 -2.02
CA ILE A 298 17.21 4.50 -3.30
C ILE A 298 16.45 5.56 -4.10
N ARG A 299 15.51 6.26 -3.49
CA ARG A 299 14.72 7.31 -4.15
C ARG A 299 15.61 8.39 -4.75
N ASN A 300 16.62 8.84 -4.00
CA ASN A 300 17.55 9.88 -4.46
C ASN A 300 18.47 9.40 -5.58
N SER A 301 18.76 8.11 -5.66
CA SER A 301 19.58 7.53 -6.74
C SER A 301 18.81 7.36 -8.05
N LYS A 302 17.49 7.46 -8.04
CA LYS A 302 16.59 7.27 -9.20
C LYS A 302 15.95 8.59 -9.69
N SER A 303 16.26 9.72 -9.04
CA SER A 303 15.71 11.06 -9.34
C SER A 303 16.47 11.79 -10.44
#